data_59b3f175dc57ff80bbb7d515d68ad3fe
#
_entry.id   59b3f175dc57ff80bbb7d515d68ad3fe
#
_cell.length_a   1.000
_cell.length_b   1.000
_cell.length_c   1.000
_cell.angle_alpha   90.00
_cell.angle_beta   90.00
_cell.angle_gamma   90.00
#
_symmetry.space_group_name_H-M   'P 1'
#
loop_
_entity.id
_entity.type
_entity.pdbx_description
1 polymer ?
#
loop_
_entity_poly.entity_id
_entity_poly.type
_entity_poly.pdbx_seq_one_letter_code
_entity_poly.pdbx_strand_id
1 'polypeptide(L)'
;MESYGDVKAYTISGPNDGTYIAFVSSRCKYLGINQTLPMLSEYYLYTTEDGGLKIMDDTDSDAAVTEAMKAALENEEVKNLIEQVQNDYQNALDADASLRVYVESIQ
;
A
#
# COMPACT_ATOMS: atom_id res chain seq x y z
N MET A 1 17.48 1.43 -1.21
CA MET A 1 16.53 2.02 -0.24
C MET A 1 17.18 2.07 1.12
N GLU A 2 17.12 3.21 1.77
CA GLU A 2 17.80 3.43 3.04
C GLU A 2 16.90 3.14 4.25
N SER A 3 15.65 3.64 4.22
CA SER A 3 14.75 3.51 5.37
C SER A 3 13.30 3.66 4.98
N TYR A 4 12.42 3.20 5.88
CA TYR A 4 10.99 3.45 5.82
C TYR A 4 10.58 4.35 6.97
N GLY A 5 9.57 5.18 6.75
CA GLY A 5 9.00 6.03 7.78
C GLY A 5 7.52 6.30 7.56
N ASP A 6 6.90 6.95 8.52
CA ASP A 6 5.49 7.40 8.44
C ASP A 6 4.52 6.29 8.01
N VAL A 7 4.69 5.09 8.56
CA VAL A 7 3.84 3.94 8.24
C VAL A 7 2.45 4.15 8.82
N LYS A 8 1.43 4.07 7.94
CA LYS A 8 0.02 4.19 8.33
C LYS A 8 -0.76 3.05 7.69
N ALA A 9 -1.75 2.56 8.40
CA ALA A 9 -2.60 1.48 7.90
C ALA A 9 -4.06 1.88 7.98
N TYR A 10 -4.80 1.58 6.90
CA TYR A 10 -6.25 1.71 6.83
C TYR A 10 -6.81 0.32 6.53
N THR A 11 -7.68 -0.17 7.41
CA THR A 11 -8.25 -1.51 7.25
C THR A 11 -9.77 -1.45 7.10
N ILE A 12 -10.29 -2.35 6.27
CA ILE A 12 -11.72 -2.57 6.11
C ILE A 12 -12.01 -4.05 6.29
N SER A 13 -13.26 -4.38 6.63
CA SER A 13 -13.67 -5.78 6.77
C SER A 13 -13.64 -6.49 5.43
N GLY A 14 -13.16 -7.74 5.44
CA GLY A 14 -13.17 -8.59 4.27
C GLY A 14 -14.54 -9.26 4.05
N PRO A 15 -14.63 -10.14 3.05
CA PRO A 15 -15.90 -10.77 2.68
C PRO A 15 -16.39 -11.79 3.69
N ASN A 16 -15.51 -12.31 4.53
CA ASN A 16 -15.85 -13.30 5.56
C ASN A 16 -15.48 -12.78 6.94
N ASP A 17 -16.11 -13.32 7.97
CA ASP A 17 -15.78 -12.98 9.35
C ASP A 17 -14.32 -13.30 9.63
N GLY A 18 -13.64 -12.37 10.31
CA GLY A 18 -12.25 -12.54 10.65
C GLY A 18 -11.28 -12.27 9.52
N THR A 19 -11.76 -11.73 8.41
CA THR A 19 -10.91 -11.30 7.30
C THR A 19 -10.91 -9.79 7.16
N TYR A 20 -9.79 -9.24 6.67
CA TYR A 20 -9.60 -7.80 6.56
C TYR A 20 -8.78 -7.49 5.32
N ILE A 21 -9.04 -6.31 4.74
CA ILE A 21 -8.21 -5.78 3.66
C ILE A 21 -7.51 -4.55 4.21
N ALA A 22 -6.20 -4.55 4.19
CA ALA A 22 -5.39 -3.48 4.74
C ALA A 22 -4.67 -2.72 3.63
N PHE A 23 -4.77 -1.39 3.69
CA PHE A 23 -3.98 -0.50 2.83
C PHE A 23 -2.92 0.14 3.71
N VAL A 24 -1.67 -0.15 3.41
CA VAL A 24 -0.53 0.32 4.20
C VAL A 24 0.22 1.35 3.39
N SER A 25 0.26 2.57 3.90
CA SER A 25 1.06 3.64 3.30
C SER A 25 2.34 3.85 4.11
N SER A 26 3.41 4.13 3.43
CA SER A 26 4.70 4.40 4.04
C SER A 26 5.48 5.36 3.15
N ARG A 27 6.55 5.91 3.69
CA ARG A 27 7.49 6.70 2.91
C ARG A 27 8.83 6.00 2.94
N CYS A 28 9.46 5.87 1.79
CA CYS A 28 10.79 5.30 1.72
C CYS A 28 11.79 6.37 1.31
N LYS A 29 13.00 6.22 1.82
CA LYS A 29 14.12 7.10 1.50
C LYS A 29 15.22 6.26 0.85
N TYR A 30 15.69 6.72 -0.30
CA TYR A 30 16.78 6.07 -0.99
C TYR A 30 18.11 6.68 -0.59
N LEU A 31 19.15 5.87 -0.61
CA LEU A 31 20.50 6.30 -0.22
C LEU A 31 20.96 7.46 -1.09
N GLY A 32 21.39 8.54 -0.46
CA GLY A 32 21.89 9.72 -1.16
C GLY A 32 20.82 10.66 -1.69
N ILE A 33 19.52 10.36 -1.41
CA ILE A 33 18.40 11.19 -1.84
C ILE A 33 17.64 11.64 -0.60
N ASN A 34 17.51 12.95 -0.42
CA ASN A 34 16.87 13.50 0.77
C ASN A 34 15.34 13.44 0.74
N GLN A 35 14.75 13.50 -0.46
CA GLN A 35 13.30 13.46 -0.61
C GLN A 35 12.78 12.04 -0.39
N THR A 36 11.74 11.90 0.43
CA THR A 36 11.07 10.61 0.62
C THR A 36 10.01 10.39 -0.44
N LEU A 37 9.75 9.12 -0.76
CA LEU A 37 8.78 8.70 -1.76
C LEU A 37 7.64 7.95 -1.08
N PRO A 38 6.38 8.37 -1.26
CA PRO A 38 5.26 7.64 -0.67
C PRO A 38 5.01 6.32 -1.41
N MET A 39 4.62 5.31 -0.64
CA MET A 39 4.27 3.99 -1.16
C MET A 39 2.95 3.56 -0.56
N LEU A 40 2.18 2.79 -1.33
CA LEU A 40 0.91 2.22 -0.86
C LEU A 40 0.86 0.75 -1.28
N SER A 41 0.53 -0.10 -0.31
CA SER A 41 0.39 -1.54 -0.55
C SER A 41 -0.96 -2.01 -0.05
N GLU A 42 -1.51 -3.02 -0.71
CA GLU A 42 -2.77 -3.66 -0.33
C GLU A 42 -2.50 -5.10 0.12
N TYR A 43 -3.04 -5.49 1.27
CA TYR A 43 -2.88 -6.82 1.82
C TYR A 43 -4.23 -7.40 2.21
N TYR A 44 -4.38 -8.71 2.03
CA TYR A 44 -5.51 -9.47 2.54
C TYR A 44 -5.08 -10.23 3.79
N LEU A 45 -5.82 -10.04 4.88
CA LEU A 45 -5.50 -10.64 6.17
C LEU A 45 -6.61 -11.62 6.57
N TYR A 46 -6.22 -12.70 7.22
CA TYR A 46 -7.18 -13.67 7.76
C TYR A 46 -6.81 -14.04 9.18
N THR A 47 -7.83 -14.44 9.96
CA THR A 47 -7.64 -14.87 11.34
C THR A 47 -7.30 -16.36 11.38
N THR A 48 -6.24 -16.71 12.10
CA THR A 48 -5.83 -18.11 12.29
C THR A 48 -6.60 -18.73 13.46
N GLU A 49 -6.49 -20.05 13.60
CA GLU A 49 -7.18 -20.79 14.67
C GLU A 49 -6.81 -20.31 16.06
N ASP A 50 -5.59 -19.82 16.25
CA ASP A 50 -5.10 -19.31 17.53
C ASP A 50 -5.49 -17.85 17.78
N GLY A 51 -6.28 -17.25 16.90
CA GLY A 51 -6.73 -15.87 17.01
C GLY A 51 -5.77 -14.83 16.46
N GLY A 52 -4.64 -15.23 15.90
CA GLY A 52 -3.70 -14.33 15.27
C GLY A 52 -4.13 -13.94 13.85
N LEU A 53 -3.51 -12.89 13.32
CA LEU A 53 -3.74 -12.46 11.94
C LEU A 53 -2.54 -12.82 11.08
N LYS A 54 -2.81 -13.29 9.85
CA LYS A 54 -1.78 -13.56 8.85
C LYS A 54 -2.11 -12.90 7.54
N ILE A 55 -1.08 -12.49 6.80
CA ILE A 55 -1.20 -11.96 5.46
C ILE A 55 -1.29 -13.13 4.48
N MET A 56 -2.27 -13.08 3.59
CA MET A 56 -2.43 -14.08 2.54
C MET A 56 -1.47 -13.75 1.38
N ASP A 57 -0.52 -14.64 1.13
CA ASP A 57 0.51 -14.42 0.11
C ASP A 57 0.01 -14.67 -1.30
N ASP A 58 -0.89 -15.63 -1.47
CA ASP A 58 -1.36 -16.08 -2.79
C ASP A 58 -2.84 -15.70 -2.99
N THR A 59 -3.09 -14.39 -3.09
CA THR A 59 -4.45 -13.89 -3.27
C THR A 59 -5.00 -14.18 -4.67
N ASP A 60 -4.13 -14.36 -5.65
CA ASP A 60 -4.55 -14.62 -7.03
C ASP A 60 -5.17 -16.01 -7.21
N SER A 61 -4.88 -16.94 -6.31
CA SER A 61 -5.43 -18.30 -6.38
C SER A 61 -6.88 -18.39 -5.90
N ASP A 62 -7.40 -17.34 -5.24
CA ASP A 62 -8.76 -17.31 -4.70
C ASP A 62 -9.57 -16.19 -5.37
N ALA A 63 -10.53 -16.58 -6.19
CA ALA A 63 -11.36 -15.62 -6.92
C ALA A 63 -12.18 -14.71 -5.99
N ALA A 64 -12.66 -15.24 -4.86
CA ALA A 64 -13.44 -14.45 -3.91
C ALA A 64 -12.57 -13.37 -3.25
N VAL A 65 -11.32 -13.72 -2.92
CA VAL A 65 -10.37 -12.76 -2.35
C VAL A 65 -10.01 -11.69 -3.36
N THR A 66 -9.72 -12.07 -4.59
CA THR A 66 -9.40 -11.13 -5.67
C THR A 66 -10.55 -10.16 -5.91
N GLU A 67 -11.78 -10.65 -5.95
CA GLU A 67 -12.98 -9.81 -6.10
C GLU A 67 -13.14 -8.84 -4.92
N ALA A 68 -12.93 -9.32 -3.71
CA ALA A 68 -13.03 -8.50 -2.51
C ALA A 68 -11.99 -7.36 -2.52
N MET A 69 -10.77 -7.67 -2.93
CA MET A 69 -9.72 -6.65 -3.02
C MET A 69 -10.02 -5.62 -4.10
N LYS A 70 -10.59 -6.03 -5.23
CA LYS A 70 -11.05 -5.11 -6.26
C LYS A 70 -12.19 -4.23 -5.77
N ALA A 71 -13.16 -4.81 -5.07
CA ALA A 71 -14.29 -4.07 -4.51
C ALA A 71 -13.82 -3.05 -3.47
N ALA A 72 -12.79 -3.38 -2.71
CA ALA A 72 -12.21 -2.46 -1.73
C ALA A 72 -11.67 -1.19 -2.39
N LEU A 73 -11.16 -1.29 -3.60
CA LEU A 73 -10.66 -0.14 -4.35
C LEU A 73 -11.78 0.82 -4.77
N GLU A 74 -13.03 0.36 -4.75
CA GLU A 74 -14.21 1.20 -5.04
C GLU A 74 -14.70 1.98 -3.81
N ASN A 75 -14.19 1.67 -2.62
CA ASN A 75 -14.53 2.41 -1.40
C ASN A 75 -14.04 3.85 -1.52
N GLU A 76 -14.90 4.82 -1.21
CA GLU A 76 -14.57 6.23 -1.38
C GLU A 76 -13.39 6.68 -0.55
N GLU A 77 -13.28 6.22 0.69
CA GLU A 77 -12.15 6.55 1.54
C GLU A 77 -10.85 5.97 1.00
N VAL A 78 -10.90 4.76 0.43
CA VAL A 78 -9.76 4.13 -0.22
C VAL A 78 -9.37 4.90 -1.48
N LYS A 79 -10.34 5.30 -2.29
CA LYS A 79 -10.07 6.13 -3.48
C LYS A 79 -9.39 7.44 -3.12
N ASN A 80 -9.86 8.10 -2.06
CA ASN A 80 -9.25 9.33 -1.57
C ASN A 80 -7.83 9.11 -1.10
N LEU A 81 -7.58 7.99 -0.40
CA LEU A 81 -6.24 7.62 0.05
C LEU A 81 -5.30 7.39 -1.13
N ILE A 82 -5.76 6.66 -2.15
CA ILE A 82 -4.97 6.40 -3.37
C ILE A 82 -4.64 7.70 -4.07
N GLU A 83 -5.62 8.57 -4.25
CA GLU A 83 -5.42 9.87 -4.89
C GLU A 83 -4.40 10.71 -4.12
N GLN A 84 -4.50 10.74 -2.81
CA GLN A 84 -3.58 11.48 -1.95
C GLN A 84 -2.15 10.95 -2.09
N VAL A 85 -1.98 9.62 -2.09
CA VAL A 85 -0.67 9.00 -2.27
C VAL A 85 -0.11 9.30 -3.66
N GLN A 86 -0.94 9.24 -4.71
CA GLN A 86 -0.51 9.56 -6.07
C GLN A 86 -0.07 11.03 -6.20
N ASN A 87 -0.80 11.94 -5.58
CA ASN A 87 -0.43 13.35 -5.59
C ASN A 87 0.87 13.59 -4.83
N ASP A 88 1.04 12.96 -3.67
CA ASP A 88 2.28 13.05 -2.89
C ASP A 88 3.46 12.47 -3.66
N TYR A 89 3.24 11.36 -4.37
CA TYR A 89 4.26 10.74 -5.21
C TYR A 89 4.73 11.69 -6.30
N GLN A 90 3.80 12.31 -7.03
CA GLN A 90 4.12 13.24 -8.10
C GLN A 90 4.82 14.49 -7.55
N ASN A 91 4.36 15.00 -6.41
CA ASN A 91 4.97 16.16 -5.77
C ASN A 91 6.41 15.85 -5.33
N ALA A 92 6.66 14.64 -4.84
CA ALA A 92 8.00 14.22 -4.44
C ALA A 92 8.95 14.18 -5.66
N LEU A 93 8.48 13.65 -6.78
CA LEU A 93 9.28 13.62 -8.01
C LEU A 93 9.56 15.02 -8.55
N ASP A 94 8.57 15.91 -8.46
CA ASP A 94 8.73 17.29 -8.93
C ASP A 94 9.66 18.10 -8.03
N ALA A 95 9.69 17.77 -6.73
CA ALA A 95 10.51 18.50 -5.76
C ALA A 95 11.99 18.10 -5.82
N ASP A 96 12.34 16.93 -6.32
CA ASP A 96 13.71 16.44 -6.33
C ASP A 96 14.03 15.75 -7.64
N ALA A 97 14.86 16.40 -8.45
CA ALA A 97 15.26 15.87 -9.76
C ALA A 97 16.08 14.60 -9.63
N SER A 98 16.88 14.46 -8.57
CA SER A 98 17.66 13.24 -8.32
C SER A 98 16.77 12.05 -8.05
N LEU A 99 15.70 12.25 -7.29
CA LEU A 99 14.73 11.21 -7.02
C LEU A 99 14.02 10.78 -8.31
N ARG A 100 13.61 11.74 -9.12
CA ARG A 100 12.94 11.44 -10.39
C ARG A 100 13.83 10.61 -11.30
N VAL A 101 15.09 11.00 -11.45
CA VAL A 101 16.06 10.26 -12.27
C VAL A 101 16.23 8.84 -11.72
N TYR A 102 16.36 8.71 -10.40
CA TYR A 102 16.54 7.39 -9.77
C TYR A 102 15.32 6.50 -10.04
N VAL A 103 14.10 7.01 -9.85
CA VAL A 103 12.88 6.24 -10.06
C VAL A 103 12.76 5.80 -11.53
N GLU A 104 13.04 6.69 -12.46
CA GLU A 104 13.03 6.37 -13.89
C GLU A 104 14.03 5.27 -14.24
N SER A 105 15.16 5.23 -13.54
CA SER A 105 16.21 4.24 -13.82
C SER A 105 15.87 2.84 -13.33
N ILE A 106 14.97 2.71 -12.36
CA ILE A 106 14.61 1.41 -11.78
C ILE A 106 13.28 0.86 -12.28
N GLN A 107 12.59 1.59 -13.14
CA GLN A 107 11.33 1.16 -13.76
C GLN A 107 11.55 0.36 -15.03
#